data_cdd4d021a1be9d1fd3a1fe03cb9b3cbe
#
_entry.id   cdd4d021a1be9d1fd3a1fe03cb9b3cbe
#
_cell.length_a   1.000
_cell.length_b   1.000
_cell.length_c   1.000
_cell.angle_alpha   90.00
_cell.angle_beta   90.00
_cell.angle_gamma   90.00
#
_symmetry.space_group_name_H-M   'P 1'
#
loop_
_entity.id
_entity.type
_entity.pdbx_description
1 polymer ?
#
loop_
_entity_poly.entity_id
_entity_poly.type
_entity_poly.pdbx_seq_one_letter_code
_entity_poly.pdbx_strand_id
1 'polypeptide(L)'
;MVILLVSGPVSRRDLLCDTAIQILAVEGGRGLTHRAIDREAGVPIGTTKNYFPTRESILTACAARMTALHQAAVERLRETTPPAINASDVAELYPALLRRAVADDPTQMLAMVELYLEAVRRPGVREALSGMVLANAGAGAALQQAAGLPSTVRDTGLLDAYFLGVAISLLALPVETLRTVGLDDPYALGIGVFSATVPSTDAGSGDRSVESG
;
A
#
# COMPACT_ATOMS: atom_id res chain seq x y z
N MET A 1 -9.00 -12.63 10.91
CA MET A 1 -7.71 -13.32 10.67
C MET A 1 -7.77 -13.96 9.29
N VAL A 2 -7.44 -13.21 8.25
CA VAL A 2 -7.16 -13.76 6.94
C VAL A 2 -5.67 -13.54 6.71
N ILE A 3 -4.87 -14.43 7.27
CA ILE A 3 -3.55 -14.72 6.75
C ILE A 3 -3.81 -15.16 5.31
N LEU A 4 -3.53 -14.28 4.34
CA LEU A 4 -3.46 -14.66 2.94
C LEU A 4 -2.37 -15.72 2.84
N LEU A 5 -2.81 -16.97 2.87
CA LEU A 5 -1.99 -18.15 2.66
C LEU A 5 -1.28 -17.96 1.31
N VAL A 6 -0.05 -17.49 1.35
CA VAL A 6 0.89 -17.72 0.26
C VAL A 6 1.06 -19.24 0.25
N SER A 7 0.44 -19.91 -0.72
CA SER A 7 0.49 -21.37 -0.88
C SER A 7 1.88 -21.76 -1.38
N GLY A 8 2.82 -21.87 -0.45
CA GLY A 8 4.18 -22.32 -0.66
C GLY A 8 4.95 -22.29 0.66
N PRO A 9 6.02 -23.07 0.85
CA PRO A 9 6.81 -22.98 2.05
C PRO A 9 7.39 -21.58 2.17
N VAL A 10 6.97 -20.85 3.22
CA VAL A 10 7.50 -19.50 3.54
C VAL A 10 9.00 -19.65 3.77
N SER A 11 9.81 -18.94 2.98
CA SER A 11 11.27 -19.00 3.15
C SER A 11 11.65 -18.40 4.52
N ARG A 12 12.80 -18.83 5.05
CA ARG A 12 13.32 -18.25 6.30
C ARG A 12 13.51 -16.74 6.18
N ARG A 13 13.91 -16.27 5.02
CA ARG A 13 14.05 -14.85 4.72
C ARG A 13 12.70 -14.11 4.79
N ASP A 14 11.65 -14.67 4.20
CA ASP A 14 10.31 -14.08 4.22
C ASP A 14 9.74 -14.05 5.64
N LEU A 15 9.92 -15.13 6.41
CA LEU A 15 9.53 -15.16 7.84
C LEU A 15 10.15 -14.00 8.61
N LEU A 16 11.45 -13.76 8.44
CA LEU A 16 12.14 -12.66 9.12
C LEU A 16 11.67 -11.29 8.66
N CYS A 17 11.35 -11.13 7.35
CA CYS A 17 10.77 -9.89 6.83
C CYS A 17 9.36 -9.66 7.35
N ASP A 18 8.50 -10.69 7.35
CA ASP A 18 7.12 -10.58 7.84
C ASP A 18 7.11 -10.24 9.33
N THR A 19 8.00 -10.87 10.13
CA THR A 19 8.20 -10.52 11.54
C THR A 19 8.71 -9.09 11.73
N ALA A 20 9.64 -8.64 10.89
CA ALA A 20 10.15 -7.27 10.95
C ALA A 20 9.06 -6.22 10.63
N ILE A 21 8.17 -6.52 9.67
CA ILE A 21 7.01 -5.69 9.33
C ILE A 21 6.05 -5.60 10.53
N GLN A 22 5.79 -6.71 11.23
CA GLN A 22 4.97 -6.71 12.44
C GLN A 22 5.59 -5.84 13.56
N ILE A 23 6.89 -5.97 13.80
CA ILE A 23 7.60 -5.15 14.80
C ILE A 23 7.54 -3.66 14.42
N LEU A 24 7.74 -3.31 13.15
CA LEU A 24 7.59 -1.94 12.67
C LEU A 24 6.21 -1.37 12.97
N ALA A 25 5.16 -2.17 12.73
CA ALA A 25 3.79 -1.75 12.95
C ALA A 25 3.45 -1.54 14.44
N VAL A 26 3.95 -2.40 15.32
CA VAL A 26 3.56 -2.41 16.75
C VAL A 26 4.51 -1.57 17.60
N GLU A 27 5.82 -1.66 17.37
CA GLU A 27 6.85 -1.04 18.20
C GLU A 27 7.54 0.14 17.51
N GLY A 28 7.19 0.40 16.25
CA GLY A 28 7.82 1.43 15.44
C GLY A 28 9.27 1.12 15.09
N GLY A 29 9.92 2.08 14.43
CA GLY A 29 11.30 1.93 14.04
C GLY A 29 12.25 1.65 15.22
N ARG A 30 11.98 2.14 16.42
CA ARG A 30 12.87 1.91 17.58
C ARG A 30 12.86 0.46 18.04
N GLY A 31 11.74 -0.24 17.95
CA GLY A 31 11.60 -1.66 18.32
C GLY A 31 12.33 -2.60 17.34
N LEU A 32 12.55 -2.18 16.09
CA LEU A 32 13.16 -3.01 15.07
C LEU A 32 14.65 -3.26 15.34
N THR A 33 14.98 -4.40 15.92
CA THR A 33 16.34 -4.87 16.14
C THR A 33 16.51 -6.32 15.71
N HIS A 34 17.72 -6.75 15.37
CA HIS A 34 18.00 -8.14 15.01
C HIS A 34 17.53 -9.12 16.10
N ARG A 35 17.76 -8.78 17.37
CA ARG A 35 17.34 -9.63 18.50
C ARG A 35 15.83 -9.68 18.69
N ALA A 36 15.12 -8.56 18.43
CA ALA A 36 13.67 -8.54 18.50
C ALA A 36 13.07 -9.44 17.41
N ILE A 37 13.60 -9.35 16.17
CA ILE A 37 13.17 -10.20 15.06
C ILE A 37 13.44 -11.67 15.36
N ASP A 38 14.66 -12.03 15.83
CA ASP A 38 14.99 -13.43 16.16
C ASP A 38 14.04 -13.99 17.24
N ARG A 39 13.76 -13.21 18.27
CA ARG A 39 12.86 -13.61 19.35
C ARG A 39 11.42 -13.80 18.88
N GLU A 40 10.90 -12.85 18.14
CA GLU A 40 9.50 -12.84 17.67
C GLU A 40 9.27 -13.90 16.57
N ALA A 41 10.27 -14.11 15.70
CA ALA A 41 10.22 -15.16 14.68
C ALA A 41 10.46 -16.58 15.25
N GLY A 42 10.80 -16.72 16.54
CA GLY A 42 11.10 -18.01 17.15
C GLY A 42 12.35 -18.69 16.57
N VAL A 43 13.37 -17.90 16.18
CA VAL A 43 14.60 -18.43 15.59
C VAL A 43 15.80 -18.24 16.52
N PRO A 44 16.91 -19.02 16.34
CA PRO A 44 18.12 -18.82 17.13
C PRO A 44 18.67 -17.40 17.02
N ILE A 45 19.14 -16.84 18.13
CA ILE A 45 19.76 -15.50 18.19
C ILE A 45 20.93 -15.41 17.21
N GLY A 46 20.97 -14.34 16.40
CA GLY A 46 21.96 -14.12 15.35
C GLY A 46 21.49 -14.56 13.95
N THR A 47 20.35 -15.26 13.85
CA THR A 47 19.79 -15.69 12.56
C THR A 47 19.53 -14.48 11.68
N THR A 48 18.80 -13.47 12.17
CA THR A 48 18.48 -12.26 11.40
C THR A 48 19.74 -11.54 10.91
N LYS A 49 20.79 -11.48 11.73
CA LYS A 49 22.05 -10.82 11.37
C LYS A 49 22.75 -11.52 10.20
N ASN A 50 22.60 -12.83 10.07
CA ASN A 50 23.17 -13.60 8.95
C ASN A 50 22.45 -13.28 7.63
N TYR A 51 21.14 -13.03 7.66
CA TYR A 51 20.35 -12.68 6.47
C TYR A 51 20.41 -11.18 6.13
N PHE A 52 20.47 -10.35 7.16
CA PHE A 52 20.42 -8.89 7.07
C PHE A 52 21.49 -8.29 8.00
N PRO A 53 22.71 -8.05 7.52
CA PRO A 53 23.84 -7.61 8.36
C PRO A 53 23.62 -6.25 9.04
N THR A 54 22.81 -5.39 8.44
CA THR A 54 22.58 -4.03 8.92
C THR A 54 21.08 -3.75 9.12
N ARG A 55 20.75 -2.74 9.95
CA ARG A 55 19.39 -2.24 10.06
C ARG A 55 18.81 -1.79 8.71
N GLU A 56 19.62 -1.13 7.89
CA GLU A 56 19.22 -0.67 6.56
C GLU A 56 18.84 -1.84 5.65
N SER A 57 19.61 -2.94 5.69
CA SER A 57 19.28 -4.15 4.91
C SER A 57 17.97 -4.82 5.37
N ILE A 58 17.60 -4.71 6.66
CA ILE A 58 16.29 -5.17 7.14
C ILE A 58 15.18 -4.30 6.54
N LEU A 59 15.29 -2.98 6.66
CA LEU A 59 14.28 -2.03 6.17
C LEU A 59 14.08 -2.12 4.66
N THR A 60 15.18 -2.24 3.91
CA THR A 60 15.16 -2.47 2.45
C THR A 60 14.45 -3.79 2.11
N ALA A 61 14.71 -4.85 2.87
CA ALA A 61 14.05 -6.13 2.68
C ALA A 61 12.56 -6.08 3.05
N CYS A 62 12.16 -5.31 4.07
CA CYS A 62 10.75 -5.06 4.38
C CYS A 62 10.03 -4.37 3.21
N ALA A 63 10.62 -3.32 2.63
CA ALA A 63 10.05 -2.66 1.46
C ALA A 63 9.87 -3.62 0.27
N ALA A 64 10.89 -4.41 -0.05
CA ALA A 64 10.82 -5.43 -1.11
C ALA A 64 9.74 -6.50 -0.82
N ARG A 65 9.62 -6.95 0.43
CA ARG A 65 8.61 -7.92 0.85
C ARG A 65 7.19 -7.35 0.71
N MET A 66 6.96 -6.12 1.13
CA MET A 66 5.67 -5.44 0.99
C MET A 66 5.29 -5.27 -0.49
N THR A 67 6.25 -4.93 -1.36
CA THR A 67 6.05 -4.89 -2.81
C THR A 67 5.59 -6.25 -3.35
N ALA A 68 6.30 -7.33 -2.99
CA ALA A 68 5.95 -8.68 -3.44
C ALA A 68 4.57 -9.12 -2.95
N LEU A 69 4.20 -8.79 -1.71
CA LEU A 69 2.86 -9.07 -1.16
C LEU A 69 1.77 -8.30 -1.89
N HIS A 70 2.01 -7.02 -2.20
CA HIS A 70 1.08 -6.20 -2.97
C HIS A 70 0.88 -6.74 -4.38
N GLN A 71 1.97 -7.02 -5.11
CA GLN A 71 1.91 -7.60 -6.46
C GLN A 71 1.16 -8.94 -6.48
N ALA A 72 1.44 -9.81 -5.52
CA ALA A 72 0.72 -11.08 -5.38
C ALA A 72 -0.78 -10.88 -5.07
N ALA A 73 -1.15 -9.82 -4.34
CA ALA A 73 -2.55 -9.48 -4.08
C ALA A 73 -3.26 -8.97 -5.35
N VAL A 74 -2.60 -8.11 -6.13
CA VAL A 74 -3.12 -7.61 -7.41
C VAL A 74 -3.30 -8.75 -8.42
N GLU A 75 -2.34 -9.66 -8.51
CA GLU A 75 -2.43 -10.80 -9.44
C GLU A 75 -3.57 -11.74 -9.05
N ARG A 76 -3.73 -12.07 -7.77
CA ARG A 76 -4.90 -12.85 -7.30
C ARG A 76 -6.22 -12.15 -7.61
N LEU A 77 -6.27 -10.83 -7.48
CA LEU A 77 -7.46 -10.07 -7.84
C LEU A 77 -7.78 -10.24 -9.33
N ARG A 78 -6.78 -10.19 -10.20
CA ARG A 78 -6.95 -10.43 -11.65
C ARG A 78 -7.43 -11.85 -11.96
N GLU A 79 -6.89 -12.86 -11.27
CA GLU A 79 -7.28 -14.27 -11.47
C GLU A 79 -8.70 -14.56 -10.99
N THR A 80 -9.15 -13.90 -9.93
CA THR A 80 -10.47 -14.15 -9.30
C THR A 80 -11.58 -13.22 -9.81
N THR A 81 -11.22 -12.16 -10.53
CA THR A 81 -12.20 -11.21 -11.09
C THR A 81 -12.70 -11.72 -12.44
N PRO A 82 -14.01 -11.60 -12.76
CA PRO A 82 -14.55 -11.95 -14.06
C PRO A 82 -13.78 -11.25 -15.20
N PRO A 83 -13.76 -11.81 -16.42
CA PRO A 83 -12.96 -11.28 -17.52
C PRO A 83 -13.29 -9.83 -17.95
N ALA A 84 -14.29 -9.21 -17.34
CA ALA A 84 -14.67 -7.83 -17.55
C ALA A 84 -14.81 -7.10 -16.22
N ILE A 85 -13.67 -6.71 -15.60
CA ILE A 85 -13.70 -5.70 -14.55
C ILE A 85 -14.06 -4.36 -15.18
N ASN A 86 -14.97 -3.61 -14.56
CA ASN A 86 -15.37 -2.29 -15.05
C ASN A 86 -14.91 -1.17 -14.09
N ALA A 87 -15.07 0.09 -14.50
CA ALA A 87 -14.66 1.24 -13.72
C ALA A 87 -15.31 1.33 -12.33
N SER A 88 -16.58 0.92 -12.21
CA SER A 88 -17.30 0.90 -10.93
C SER A 88 -16.72 -0.15 -9.99
N ASP A 89 -16.39 -1.34 -10.50
CA ASP A 89 -15.75 -2.40 -9.70
C ASP A 89 -14.42 -1.92 -9.12
N VAL A 90 -13.62 -1.22 -9.93
CA VAL A 90 -12.34 -0.65 -9.48
C VAL A 90 -12.56 0.44 -8.43
N ALA A 91 -13.55 1.33 -8.61
CA ALA A 91 -13.85 2.37 -7.63
C ALA A 91 -14.21 1.78 -6.26
N GLU A 92 -15.01 0.71 -6.23
CA GLU A 92 -15.42 0.01 -4.99
C GLU A 92 -14.27 -0.69 -4.25
N LEU A 93 -13.14 -0.95 -4.92
CA LEU A 93 -11.96 -1.51 -4.25
C LEU A 93 -11.38 -0.53 -3.22
N TYR A 94 -11.40 0.78 -3.48
CA TYR A 94 -10.72 1.77 -2.64
C TYR A 94 -11.35 1.94 -1.25
N PRO A 95 -12.69 2.03 -1.09
CA PRO A 95 -13.31 1.97 0.23
C PRO A 95 -12.99 0.69 0.98
N ALA A 96 -12.99 -0.47 0.30
CA ALA A 96 -12.66 -1.75 0.90
C ALA A 96 -11.19 -1.81 1.34
N LEU A 97 -10.26 -1.32 0.52
CA LEU A 97 -8.84 -1.22 0.85
C LEU A 97 -8.61 -0.27 2.03
N LEU A 98 -9.29 0.87 2.05
CA LEU A 98 -9.18 1.83 3.15
C LEU A 98 -9.68 1.25 4.46
N ARG A 99 -10.86 0.63 4.47
CA ARG A 99 -11.38 -0.07 5.65
C ARG A 99 -10.41 -1.13 6.15
N ARG A 100 -9.86 -1.95 5.25
CA ARG A 100 -8.87 -2.95 5.61
C ARG A 100 -7.62 -2.32 6.22
N ALA A 101 -7.11 -1.25 5.62
CA ALA A 101 -5.88 -0.58 6.05
C ALA A 101 -5.99 0.10 7.42
N VAL A 102 -7.22 0.49 7.86
CA VAL A 102 -7.40 1.24 9.10
C VAL A 102 -8.17 0.50 10.19
N ALA A 103 -9.01 -0.48 9.84
CA ALA A 103 -9.89 -1.15 10.79
C ALA A 103 -9.64 -2.64 10.91
N ASP A 104 -9.47 -3.35 9.80
CA ASP A 104 -9.38 -4.81 9.81
C ASP A 104 -7.95 -5.30 10.12
N ASP A 105 -6.93 -4.71 9.47
CA ASP A 105 -5.51 -5.05 9.66
C ASP A 105 -4.61 -3.85 9.29
N PRO A 106 -4.31 -2.95 10.21
CA PRO A 106 -3.50 -1.77 9.96
C PRO A 106 -1.99 -2.04 9.88
N THR A 107 -1.55 -3.27 10.08
CA THR A 107 -0.13 -3.66 10.16
C THR A 107 0.69 -3.14 8.99
N GLN A 108 0.25 -3.40 7.76
CA GLN A 108 0.99 -2.97 6.58
C GLN A 108 1.03 -1.44 6.45
N MET A 109 -0.06 -0.75 6.80
CA MET A 109 -0.12 0.70 6.75
C MET A 109 0.81 1.33 7.77
N LEU A 110 0.80 0.87 9.01
CA LEU A 110 1.70 1.36 10.07
C LEU A 110 3.17 1.11 9.72
N ALA A 111 3.51 -0.10 9.24
CA ALA A 111 4.87 -0.41 8.79
C ALA A 111 5.30 0.47 7.60
N MET A 112 4.37 0.80 6.68
CA MET A 112 4.62 1.70 5.55
C MET A 112 4.99 3.10 6.04
N VAL A 113 4.25 3.66 7.00
CA VAL A 113 4.54 4.97 7.60
C VAL A 113 5.94 4.98 8.22
N GLU A 114 6.31 3.94 8.96
CA GLU A 114 7.65 3.81 9.54
C GLU A 114 8.74 3.74 8.45
N LEU A 115 8.50 3.04 7.35
CA LEU A 115 9.43 3.01 6.20
C LEU A 115 9.61 4.39 5.56
N TYR A 116 8.55 5.18 5.40
CA TYR A 116 8.64 6.56 4.92
C TYR A 116 9.51 7.43 5.86
N LEU A 117 9.31 7.32 7.18
CA LEU A 117 10.11 8.05 8.16
C LEU A 117 11.60 7.64 8.14
N GLU A 118 11.90 6.36 7.98
CA GLU A 118 13.27 5.85 7.85
C GLU A 118 13.91 6.27 6.51
N ALA A 119 13.15 6.29 5.42
CA ALA A 119 13.61 6.71 4.09
C ALA A 119 14.06 8.17 4.04
N VAL A 120 13.47 9.06 4.86
CA VAL A 120 13.91 10.46 4.98
C VAL A 120 15.39 10.54 5.40
N ARG A 121 15.87 9.57 6.21
CA ARG A 121 17.20 9.59 6.82
C ARG A 121 18.17 8.58 6.20
N ARG A 122 17.72 7.62 5.38
CA ARG A 122 18.50 6.48 4.87
C ARG A 122 18.38 6.38 3.35
N PRO A 123 19.44 6.71 2.59
CA PRO A 123 19.39 6.68 1.12
C PRO A 123 19.00 5.31 0.54
N GLY A 124 19.53 4.20 1.06
CA GLY A 124 19.19 2.86 0.57
C GLY A 124 17.73 2.47 0.83
N VAL A 125 17.15 2.91 1.99
CA VAL A 125 15.72 2.71 2.26
C VAL A 125 14.86 3.58 1.34
N ARG A 126 15.29 4.83 1.06
CA ARG A 126 14.63 5.73 0.11
C ARG A 126 14.55 5.13 -1.28
N GLU A 127 15.63 4.55 -1.77
CA GLU A 127 15.66 3.90 -3.08
C GLU A 127 14.73 2.69 -3.13
N ALA A 128 14.76 1.82 -2.11
CA ALA A 128 13.86 0.68 -2.01
C ALA A 128 12.38 1.10 -1.95
N LEU A 129 12.07 2.14 -1.17
CA LEU A 129 10.73 2.70 -1.08
C LEU A 129 10.29 3.31 -2.41
N SER A 130 11.19 4.02 -3.12
CA SER A 130 10.93 4.57 -4.45
C SER A 130 10.57 3.45 -5.44
N GLY A 131 11.33 2.36 -5.46
CA GLY A 131 11.02 1.18 -6.28
C GLY A 131 9.66 0.58 -5.97
N MET A 132 9.31 0.50 -4.68
CA MET A 132 8.00 0.02 -4.24
C MET A 132 6.85 0.92 -4.72
N VAL A 133 6.97 2.23 -4.54
CA VAL A 133 5.95 3.21 -4.98
C VAL A 133 5.72 3.13 -6.49
N LEU A 134 6.80 3.07 -7.28
CA LEU A 134 6.70 2.94 -8.73
C LEU A 134 6.06 1.61 -9.16
N ALA A 135 6.41 0.51 -8.51
CA ALA A 135 5.82 -0.80 -8.79
C ALA A 135 4.32 -0.85 -8.46
N ASN A 136 3.92 -0.28 -7.31
CA ASN A 136 2.52 -0.22 -6.88
C ASN A 136 1.70 0.67 -7.82
N ALA A 137 2.19 1.87 -8.14
CA ALA A 137 1.53 2.78 -9.06
C ALA A 137 1.38 2.17 -10.47
N GLY A 138 2.41 1.46 -10.95
CA GLY A 138 2.34 0.75 -12.23
C GLY A 138 1.29 -0.37 -12.23
N ALA A 139 1.23 -1.17 -11.17
CA ALA A 139 0.24 -2.25 -11.03
C ALA A 139 -1.18 -1.69 -10.93
N GLY A 140 -1.39 -0.62 -10.19
CA GLY A 140 -2.67 0.07 -10.07
C GLY A 140 -3.14 0.66 -11.40
N ALA A 141 -2.24 1.35 -12.13
CA ALA A 141 -2.55 1.89 -13.46
C ALA A 141 -2.95 0.78 -14.44
N ALA A 142 -2.23 -0.34 -14.44
CA ALA A 142 -2.56 -1.48 -15.30
C ALA A 142 -3.94 -2.09 -14.97
N LEU A 143 -4.31 -2.16 -13.67
CA LEU A 143 -5.63 -2.62 -13.25
C LEU A 143 -6.74 -1.66 -13.72
N GLN A 144 -6.54 -0.36 -13.54
CA GLN A 144 -7.50 0.67 -13.95
C GLN A 144 -7.66 0.71 -15.48
N GLN A 145 -6.57 0.58 -16.24
CA GLN A 145 -6.61 0.48 -17.70
C GLN A 145 -7.36 -0.77 -18.19
N ALA A 146 -7.18 -1.90 -17.52
CA ALA A 146 -7.93 -3.12 -17.81
C ALA A 146 -9.44 -2.95 -17.58
N ALA A 147 -9.85 -2.03 -16.69
CA ALA A 147 -11.25 -1.64 -16.46
C ALA A 147 -11.76 -0.53 -17.40
N GLY A 148 -10.98 -0.14 -18.40
CA GLY A 148 -11.35 0.89 -19.39
C GLY A 148 -11.11 2.34 -18.91
N LEU A 149 -10.41 2.55 -17.79
CA LEU A 149 -10.07 3.88 -17.28
C LEU A 149 -8.78 4.38 -17.95
N PRO A 150 -8.70 5.66 -18.35
CA PRO A 150 -7.51 6.22 -19.03
C PRO A 150 -6.42 6.63 -18.02
N SER A 151 -6.18 5.82 -17.00
CA SER A 151 -5.27 6.12 -15.90
C SER A 151 -3.82 5.94 -16.29
N THR A 152 -2.96 6.80 -15.75
CA THR A 152 -1.51 6.73 -15.87
C THR A 152 -0.86 6.36 -14.54
N VAL A 153 0.44 6.03 -14.57
CA VAL A 153 1.25 5.83 -13.35
C VAL A 153 1.22 7.07 -12.45
N ARG A 154 1.14 8.28 -13.06
CA ARG A 154 1.03 9.53 -12.29
C ARG A 154 -0.29 9.63 -11.53
N ASP A 155 -1.40 9.30 -12.16
CA ASP A 155 -2.72 9.37 -11.54
C ASP A 155 -2.82 8.38 -10.38
N THR A 156 -2.32 7.17 -10.58
CA THR A 156 -2.26 6.15 -9.52
C THR A 156 -1.27 6.52 -8.41
N GLY A 157 -0.15 7.14 -8.74
CA GLY A 157 0.79 7.64 -7.73
C GLY A 157 0.19 8.75 -6.85
N LEU A 158 -0.63 9.63 -7.42
CA LEU A 158 -1.40 10.63 -6.67
C LEU A 158 -2.48 9.97 -5.79
N LEU A 159 -3.17 8.97 -6.34
CA LEU A 159 -4.16 8.19 -5.61
C LEU A 159 -3.54 7.50 -4.38
N ASP A 160 -2.37 6.86 -4.54
CA ASP A 160 -1.65 6.21 -3.45
C ASP A 160 -1.21 7.21 -2.38
N ALA A 161 -0.75 8.41 -2.78
CA ALA A 161 -0.36 9.47 -1.86
C ALA A 161 -1.56 10.02 -1.05
N TYR A 162 -2.70 10.23 -1.69
CA TYR A 162 -3.93 10.66 -1.01
C TYR A 162 -4.47 9.57 -0.09
N PHE A 163 -4.46 8.32 -0.56
CA PHE A 163 -4.85 7.16 0.23
C PHE A 163 -4.02 7.05 1.51
N LEU A 164 -2.69 7.18 1.40
CA LEU A 164 -1.78 7.18 2.55
C LEU A 164 -2.11 8.31 3.53
N GLY A 165 -2.33 9.53 3.04
CA GLY A 165 -2.69 10.68 3.89
C GLY A 165 -4.00 10.48 4.63
N VAL A 166 -5.04 10.00 3.95
CA VAL A 166 -6.34 9.67 4.56
C VAL A 166 -6.19 8.56 5.60
N ALA A 167 -5.49 7.47 5.26
CA ALA A 167 -5.30 6.34 6.17
C ALA A 167 -4.55 6.74 7.45
N ILE A 168 -3.49 7.56 7.33
CA ILE A 168 -2.77 8.09 8.51
C ILE A 168 -3.71 8.93 9.38
N SER A 169 -4.53 9.79 8.78
CA SER A 169 -5.47 10.62 9.53
C SER A 169 -6.49 9.78 10.29
N LEU A 170 -7.05 8.77 9.64
CA LEU A 170 -8.01 7.83 10.28
C LEU A 170 -7.40 7.02 11.41
N LEU A 171 -6.12 6.65 11.31
CA LEU A 171 -5.41 5.88 12.35
C LEU A 171 -4.97 6.75 13.53
N ALA A 172 -4.66 8.02 13.29
CA ALA A 172 -3.97 8.86 14.29
C ALA A 172 -4.90 9.84 15.02
N LEU A 173 -6.04 10.23 14.43
CA LEU A 173 -6.88 11.30 14.97
C LEU A 173 -8.08 10.75 15.75
N PRO A 174 -8.51 11.45 16.83
CA PRO A 174 -9.73 11.13 17.55
C PRO A 174 -10.98 11.26 16.65
N VAL A 175 -12.00 10.43 16.90
CA VAL A 175 -13.25 10.41 16.12
C VAL A 175 -13.94 11.78 16.05
N GLU A 176 -13.92 12.54 17.14
CA GLU A 176 -14.50 13.88 17.20
C GLU A 176 -13.79 14.86 16.26
N THR A 177 -12.46 14.74 16.16
CA THR A 177 -11.67 15.53 15.21
C THR A 177 -11.99 15.13 13.77
N LEU A 178 -12.04 13.81 13.49
CA LEU A 178 -12.39 13.31 12.17
C LEU A 178 -13.76 13.82 11.70
N ARG A 179 -14.77 13.79 12.57
CA ARG A 179 -16.11 14.35 12.28
C ARG A 179 -16.07 15.85 11.99
N THR A 180 -15.31 16.59 12.78
CA THR A 180 -15.23 18.05 12.63
C THR A 180 -14.63 18.46 11.27
N VAL A 181 -13.67 17.68 10.76
CA VAL A 181 -12.99 17.96 9.48
C VAL A 181 -13.54 17.14 8.31
N GLY A 182 -14.61 16.36 8.51
CA GLY A 182 -15.28 15.59 7.45
C GLY A 182 -14.51 14.34 6.98
N LEU A 183 -13.75 13.72 7.88
CA LEU A 183 -12.98 12.48 7.62
C LEU A 183 -13.57 11.26 8.35
N ASP A 184 -14.83 11.26 8.73
CA ASP A 184 -15.46 10.23 9.54
C ASP A 184 -16.22 9.16 8.74
N ASP A 185 -16.26 9.29 7.41
CA ASP A 185 -16.84 8.28 6.51
C ASP A 185 -15.77 7.66 5.60
N PRO A 186 -15.15 6.53 5.99
CA PRO A 186 -14.12 5.87 5.19
C PRO A 186 -14.59 5.43 3.80
N TYR A 187 -15.88 5.13 3.63
CA TYR A 187 -16.42 4.77 2.32
C TYR A 187 -16.45 5.97 1.38
N ALA A 188 -17.03 7.08 1.82
CA ALA A 188 -17.05 8.32 1.04
C ALA A 188 -15.63 8.83 0.72
N LEU A 189 -14.70 8.70 1.67
CA LEU A 189 -13.28 9.05 1.48
C LEU A 189 -12.63 8.17 0.42
N GLY A 190 -12.83 6.86 0.44
CA GLY A 190 -12.28 5.95 -0.57
C GLY A 190 -12.77 6.28 -1.98
N ILE A 191 -14.06 6.49 -2.15
CA ILE A 191 -14.64 6.94 -3.42
C ILE A 191 -14.12 8.33 -3.81
N GLY A 192 -14.05 9.27 -2.87
CA GLY A 192 -13.57 10.63 -3.11
C GLY A 192 -12.12 10.69 -3.57
N VAL A 193 -11.24 9.93 -2.93
CA VAL A 193 -9.82 9.83 -3.32
C VAL A 193 -9.68 9.26 -4.73
N PHE A 194 -10.42 8.21 -5.06
CA PHE A 194 -10.45 7.63 -6.39
C PHE A 194 -10.93 8.66 -7.44
N SER A 195 -12.08 9.26 -7.22
CA SER A 195 -12.71 10.22 -8.16
C SER A 195 -11.88 11.49 -8.36
N ALA A 196 -11.10 11.90 -7.36
CA ALA A 196 -10.25 13.09 -7.46
C ALA A 196 -8.98 12.87 -8.30
N THR A 197 -8.57 11.61 -8.51
CA THR A 197 -7.29 11.28 -9.12
C THR A 197 -7.40 10.51 -10.42
N VAL A 198 -8.46 9.71 -10.58
CA VAL A 198 -8.66 8.90 -11.78
C VAL A 198 -9.53 9.66 -12.78
N PRO A 199 -9.05 9.91 -14.01
CA PRO A 199 -9.83 10.60 -15.01
C PRO A 199 -11.12 9.86 -15.37
N SER A 200 -12.24 10.59 -15.47
CA SER A 200 -13.50 10.01 -15.94
C SER A 200 -13.48 9.83 -17.47
N THR A 201 -14.14 8.79 -17.95
CA THR A 201 -14.27 8.50 -19.38
C THR A 201 -15.10 9.54 -20.15
N ASP A 202 -15.88 10.38 -19.46
CA ASP A 202 -16.80 11.36 -20.07
C ASP A 202 -16.15 12.70 -20.49
N ALA A 203 -14.87 12.91 -20.26
CA ALA A 203 -14.19 14.16 -20.60
C ALA A 203 -13.87 14.34 -22.11
N GLY A 204 -14.32 13.43 -22.97
CA GLY A 204 -13.94 13.36 -24.42
C GLY A 204 -14.96 13.82 -25.43
N SER A 205 -16.18 14.27 -25.05
CA SER A 205 -17.23 14.67 -26.04
C SER A 205 -17.67 16.15 -25.95
N GLY A 206 -16.80 17.03 -25.51
CA GLY A 206 -17.00 18.48 -25.54
C GLY A 206 -16.55 19.08 -26.85
N ASP A 207 -17.43 19.00 -27.86
CA ASP A 207 -17.68 19.96 -28.93
C ASP A 207 -16.58 21.01 -29.22
N ARG A 208 -15.85 20.79 -30.30
CA ARG A 208 -15.18 21.84 -31.08
C ARG A 208 -15.91 22.03 -32.39
N SER A 209 -17.12 22.50 -32.35
CA SER A 209 -17.73 23.21 -33.46
C SER A 209 -17.23 24.66 -33.41
N VAL A 210 -16.08 24.91 -34.03
CA VAL A 210 -15.70 26.27 -34.43
C VAL A 210 -16.47 26.53 -35.72
N GLU A 211 -17.55 27.29 -35.61
CA GLU A 211 -18.19 27.94 -36.74
C GLU A 211 -17.18 28.86 -37.45
N SER A 212 -16.93 28.50 -38.71
CA SER A 212 -16.34 29.41 -39.67
C SER A 212 -17.47 30.29 -40.21
N GLY A 213 -17.42 31.55 -39.93
CA GLY A 213 -18.20 32.61 -40.52
C GLY A 213 -17.35 33.83 -40.74
#